data_ccb9ce2b89ddb4367497190ca5864ca2
#
_entry.id   ccb9ce2b89ddb4367497190ca5864ca2
#
_cell.length_a   1.000
_cell.length_b   1.000
_cell.length_c   1.000
_cell.angle_alpha   90.00
_cell.angle_beta   90.00
_cell.angle_gamma   90.00
#
_symmetry.space_group_name_H-M   'P 1'
#
loop_
_entity.id
_entity.type
_entity.pdbx_description
1 polymer ?
#
loop_
_entity_poly.entity_id
_entity_poly.type
_entity_poly.pdbx_seq_one_letter_code
_entity_poly.pdbx_strand_id
1 'polypeptide(L)'
;MRDECLRIPHPSSLIPQKMSRGKRFSSMMRGSIGGMRRVAGYATNKVRARRVRKREERSRELTRVNGARRVVITGIGAITCLGLSLQETWDAMVAGKSGIGPVTRFDASHLPVRIAGEIKGFDASKYIDQKELRRTARVSHVAVAAAQEAYLASGLEIGKDVQHDRVGVVMGTAMGGFEMSESALADLRIGPRKMNPFALPAALPNAPGHHISKVCGAKGVLSTVVAACASGTQSIGDAAEMIRRGKADAMFAGGVEAVINESALAGFALMRVLSTNNENPEGAQRPFDITRNGFVYSEGCVVMMLESLEVARGRGAHIYAEVLGLGVSSDAYHIAIPDPTGSGAVRAMQWAIEDAGVRPEDVDYVNAHGSATETNDPLETKAIKLVFGERAYDIPVSSTKSMTGHAMGASGSIEALATVMSLKTGILTPTINLNTPDPECDLDYVPNVARKDDIQVAVSNSFGLGGQNASIVLARYEE
;
A
#
# COMPACT_ATOMS: atom_id res chain seq x y z
N MET A 1 12.32 42.04 25.93
CA MET A 1 12.28 42.52 24.55
C MET A 1 11.16 41.78 23.88
N ARG A 2 10.20 42.56 23.40
CA ARG A 2 8.80 42.17 23.16
C ARG A 2 8.60 41.54 21.80
N ASP A 3 7.60 40.65 21.78
CA ASP A 3 6.88 40.04 20.68
C ASP A 3 6.69 40.90 19.42
N GLU A 4 6.98 40.33 18.25
CA GLU A 4 6.35 40.72 17.00
C GLU A 4 5.79 39.46 16.31
N CYS A 5 4.48 39.24 16.56
CA CYS A 5 3.65 38.28 15.79
C CYS A 5 3.29 38.90 14.45
N LEU A 6 3.74 38.28 13.37
CA LEU A 6 3.27 38.54 12.02
C LEU A 6 1.81 38.08 11.84
N ARG A 7 0.91 39.04 11.64
CA ARG A 7 -0.50 38.81 11.22
C ARG A 7 -0.56 38.63 9.72
N ILE A 8 -1.09 37.52 9.28
CA ILE A 8 -1.49 37.28 7.88
C ILE A 8 -2.98 37.63 7.74
N PRO A 9 -3.40 38.44 6.75
CA PRO A 9 -4.81 38.82 6.59
C PRO A 9 -5.63 37.76 5.90
N HIS A 10 -6.89 37.58 6.34
CA HIS A 10 -7.97 36.78 5.75
C HIS A 10 -8.51 37.45 4.48
N PRO A 11 -8.75 36.75 3.40
CA PRO A 11 -9.61 37.22 2.32
C PRO A 11 -11.03 36.66 2.49
N SER A 12 -11.95 37.54 2.84
CA SER A 12 -13.38 37.31 2.66
C SER A 12 -13.89 38.16 1.48
N SER A 13 -14.91 37.62 0.82
CA SER A 13 -15.79 38.23 -0.19
C SER A 13 -15.37 38.11 -1.67
N LEU A 14 -16.09 37.23 -2.35
CA LEU A 14 -16.75 37.52 -3.63
C LEU A 14 -17.63 36.33 -4.04
N ILE A 15 -18.92 36.46 -3.82
CA ILE A 15 -19.98 35.58 -4.37
C ILE A 15 -20.60 36.38 -5.54
N PRO A 16 -20.81 35.81 -6.71
CA PRO A 16 -21.86 36.26 -7.61
C PRO A 16 -23.05 35.28 -7.65
N GLN A 17 -24.19 35.91 -7.70
CA GLN A 17 -25.55 35.40 -7.63
C GLN A 17 -25.99 34.53 -8.81
N LYS A 18 -26.99 33.70 -8.50
CA LYS A 18 -27.92 32.93 -9.33
C LYS A 18 -28.35 33.57 -10.66
N MET A 19 -28.48 32.72 -11.69
CA MET A 19 -29.54 32.88 -12.71
C MET A 19 -30.24 31.54 -12.95
N SER A 20 -31.58 31.63 -12.99
CA SER A 20 -32.58 30.57 -13.04
C SER A 20 -33.11 30.32 -14.46
N ARG A 21 -33.83 29.17 -14.61
CA ARG A 21 -34.77 28.72 -15.64
C ARG A 21 -34.15 28.17 -16.93
N GLY A 22 -34.40 26.96 -17.36
CA GLY A 22 -35.63 26.14 -17.35
C GLY A 22 -36.07 25.90 -18.78
N LYS A 23 -36.03 24.65 -19.30
CA LYS A 23 -36.97 24.18 -20.32
C LYS A 23 -36.85 22.65 -20.45
N ARG A 24 -38.00 22.01 -20.23
CA ARG A 24 -38.27 20.59 -20.56
C ARG A 24 -38.29 20.43 -22.09
N PHE A 25 -37.72 19.29 -22.55
CA PHE A 25 -38.19 18.67 -23.80
C PHE A 25 -38.30 17.15 -23.56
N SER A 26 -39.50 16.67 -23.79
CA SER A 26 -39.86 15.28 -23.71
C SER A 26 -39.96 14.67 -25.11
N SER A 27 -39.65 13.36 -25.12
CA SER A 27 -40.19 12.30 -25.98
C SER A 27 -39.68 12.11 -27.40
N MET A 28 -39.60 10.82 -27.66
CA MET A 28 -39.52 10.04 -28.91
C MET A 28 -38.11 9.69 -29.40
N MET A 29 -37.72 8.43 -29.18
CA MET A 29 -37.76 7.40 -30.20
C MET A 29 -37.28 6.04 -29.60
N ARG A 30 -38.20 5.08 -29.60
CA ARG A 30 -37.87 3.64 -29.51
C ARG A 30 -37.60 3.13 -30.93
N GLY A 31 -36.46 2.52 -31.16
CA GLY A 31 -36.20 1.81 -32.42
C GLY A 31 -34.73 1.43 -32.61
N SER A 32 -34.49 0.13 -32.73
CA SER A 32 -33.29 -0.56 -33.19
C SER A 32 -32.12 -0.76 -32.22
N ILE A 33 -32.29 -1.71 -31.30
CA ILE A 33 -31.19 -2.30 -30.50
C ILE A 33 -30.80 -3.67 -31.14
N GLY A 34 -30.29 -3.69 -32.34
CA GLY A 34 -29.89 -4.96 -33.00
C GLY A 34 -28.56 -4.88 -33.76
N GLY A 35 -28.17 -3.70 -34.19
CA GLY A 35 -27.02 -3.51 -35.09
C GLY A 35 -25.71 -3.05 -34.43
N MET A 36 -25.77 -2.43 -33.26
CA MET A 36 -24.59 -1.77 -32.65
C MET A 36 -23.63 -2.70 -31.90
N ARG A 37 -24.06 -3.90 -31.46
CA ARG A 37 -23.20 -4.80 -30.68
C ARG A 37 -22.11 -5.51 -31.51
N ARG A 38 -22.24 -5.65 -32.84
CA ARG A 38 -21.21 -6.27 -33.69
C ARG A 38 -20.15 -5.29 -34.19
N VAL A 39 -20.42 -4.00 -34.26
CA VAL A 39 -19.46 -2.98 -34.72
C VAL A 39 -18.56 -2.53 -33.57
N ALA A 40 -19.09 -2.47 -32.34
CA ALA A 40 -18.31 -2.14 -31.14
C ALA A 40 -17.23 -3.19 -30.83
N GLY A 41 -17.52 -4.50 -31.00
CA GLY A 41 -16.56 -5.56 -30.77
C GLY A 41 -15.39 -5.62 -31.77
N TYR A 42 -15.58 -5.15 -33.00
CA TYR A 42 -14.54 -5.09 -34.03
C TYR A 42 -13.63 -3.86 -33.88
N ALA A 43 -14.18 -2.75 -33.40
CA ALA A 43 -13.42 -1.53 -33.10
C ALA A 43 -12.54 -1.69 -31.87
N THR A 44 -13.04 -2.34 -30.81
CA THR A 44 -12.29 -2.64 -29.60
C THR A 44 -11.12 -3.59 -29.86
N ASN A 45 -11.29 -4.63 -30.69
CA ASN A 45 -10.21 -5.57 -31.04
C ASN A 45 -9.11 -4.93 -31.91
N LYS A 46 -9.44 -4.03 -32.83
CA LYS A 46 -8.44 -3.29 -33.65
C LYS A 46 -7.68 -2.25 -32.81
N VAL A 47 -8.36 -1.58 -31.90
CA VAL A 47 -7.73 -0.61 -30.96
C VAL A 47 -6.83 -1.40 -29.99
N ARG A 48 -7.28 -2.56 -29.48
CA ARG A 48 -6.48 -3.44 -28.62
C ARG A 48 -5.24 -3.97 -29.34
N ALA A 49 -5.35 -4.48 -30.55
CA ALA A 49 -4.23 -4.97 -31.35
C ALA A 49 -3.23 -3.85 -31.73
N ARG A 50 -3.69 -2.63 -31.99
CA ARG A 50 -2.83 -1.48 -32.28
C ARG A 50 -2.12 -0.98 -31.03
N ARG A 51 -2.75 -1.11 -29.86
CA ARG A 51 -2.14 -0.84 -28.55
C ARG A 51 -1.04 -1.85 -28.24
N VAL A 52 -1.29 -3.15 -28.42
CA VAL A 52 -0.30 -4.22 -28.21
C VAL A 52 0.95 -3.97 -29.07
N ARG A 53 0.79 -3.72 -30.36
CA ARG A 53 1.92 -3.49 -31.27
C ARG A 53 2.73 -2.23 -30.97
N LYS A 54 2.09 -1.11 -30.59
CA LYS A 54 2.78 0.10 -30.12
C LYS A 54 3.45 -0.10 -28.75
N ARG A 55 2.90 -0.97 -27.91
CA ARG A 55 3.48 -1.34 -26.61
C ARG A 55 4.73 -2.18 -26.77
N GLU A 56 4.72 -3.19 -27.65
CA GLU A 56 5.92 -4.02 -27.95
C GLU A 56 7.09 -3.21 -28.51
N GLU A 57 6.82 -2.21 -29.36
CA GLU A 57 7.84 -1.28 -29.85
C GLU A 57 8.40 -0.40 -28.73
N ARG A 58 7.59 -0.02 -27.77
CA ARG A 58 7.94 0.90 -26.67
C ARG A 58 8.53 0.19 -25.46
N SER A 59 8.15 -1.06 -25.17
CA SER A 59 8.83 -1.92 -24.17
C SER A 59 10.34 -2.00 -24.44
N ARG A 60 10.73 -1.94 -25.72
CA ARG A 60 12.14 -1.87 -26.14
C ARG A 60 12.76 -0.47 -25.94
N GLU A 61 11.98 0.61 -25.92
CA GLU A 61 12.43 2.00 -25.69
C GLU A 61 12.52 2.38 -24.22
N LEU A 62 11.70 1.79 -23.32
CA LEU A 62 11.76 2.00 -21.87
C LEU A 62 13.08 1.54 -21.25
N THR A 63 14.02 1.04 -22.04
CA THR A 63 15.28 0.47 -21.62
C THR A 63 16.26 1.47 -20.98
N ARG A 64 16.01 2.79 -20.99
CA ARG A 64 16.88 3.77 -20.33
C ARG A 64 16.17 5.11 -20.11
N VAL A 65 15.56 5.30 -18.96
CA VAL A 65 15.38 6.66 -18.46
C VAL A 65 16.71 7.12 -17.88
N ASN A 66 17.40 8.03 -18.54
CA ASN A 66 18.62 8.75 -18.09
C ASN A 66 19.83 7.90 -17.63
N GLY A 67 20.06 6.70 -18.18
CA GLY A 67 21.22 5.90 -17.79
C GLY A 67 21.12 5.27 -16.38
N ALA A 68 20.00 5.38 -15.70
CA ALA A 68 19.76 4.76 -14.40
C ALA A 68 19.58 3.23 -14.53
N ARG A 69 19.97 2.49 -13.47
CA ARG A 69 19.82 1.03 -13.41
C ARG A 69 18.34 0.66 -13.27
N ARG A 70 17.91 -0.36 -14.00
CA ARG A 70 16.57 -0.96 -13.81
C ARG A 70 16.52 -1.75 -12.53
N VAL A 71 15.37 -1.72 -11.85
CA VAL A 71 15.16 -2.36 -10.55
C VAL A 71 14.02 -3.36 -10.63
N VAL A 72 14.29 -4.60 -10.26
CA VAL A 72 13.35 -5.72 -10.34
C VAL A 72 13.11 -6.36 -8.98
N ILE A 73 11.95 -6.98 -8.82
CA ILE A 73 11.55 -7.72 -7.62
C ILE A 73 11.81 -9.21 -7.88
N THR A 74 12.68 -9.82 -7.08
CA THR A 74 13.10 -11.22 -7.26
C THR A 74 12.61 -12.14 -6.14
N GLY A 75 12.19 -11.60 -5.01
CA GLY A 75 11.64 -12.36 -3.90
C GLY A 75 10.60 -11.54 -3.13
N ILE A 76 9.60 -12.22 -2.58
CA ILE A 76 8.55 -11.62 -1.77
C ILE A 76 8.27 -12.53 -0.60
N GLY A 77 8.16 -11.96 0.60
CA GLY A 77 7.67 -12.65 1.79
C GLY A 77 6.56 -11.85 2.45
N ALA A 78 5.56 -12.55 2.97
CA ALA A 78 4.35 -11.95 3.51
C ALA A 78 3.87 -12.66 4.77
N ILE A 79 3.61 -11.88 5.81
CA ILE A 79 2.93 -12.32 7.03
C ILE A 79 1.77 -11.35 7.25
N THR A 80 0.54 -11.80 7.04
CA THR A 80 -0.66 -10.95 7.09
C THR A 80 -1.78 -11.62 7.88
N CYS A 81 -2.87 -10.92 8.09
CA CYS A 81 -4.08 -11.53 8.67
C CYS A 81 -4.74 -12.56 7.73
N LEU A 82 -4.33 -12.62 6.45
CA LEU A 82 -4.83 -13.58 5.46
C LEU A 82 -3.98 -14.86 5.38
N GLY A 83 -2.71 -14.82 5.79
CA GLY A 83 -1.80 -15.95 5.72
C GLY A 83 -0.40 -15.63 6.24
N LEU A 84 0.40 -16.68 6.45
CA LEU A 84 1.75 -16.61 6.99
C LEU A 84 2.83 -16.81 5.89
N SER A 85 2.44 -16.68 4.64
CA SER A 85 3.32 -16.73 3.46
C SER A 85 2.75 -15.90 2.32
N LEU A 86 3.58 -15.62 1.30
CA LEU A 86 3.15 -15.02 0.05
C LEU A 86 1.98 -15.80 -0.59
N GLN A 87 2.13 -17.13 -0.68
CA GLN A 87 1.14 -17.96 -1.37
C GLN A 87 -0.21 -17.97 -0.65
N GLU A 88 -0.20 -18.15 0.69
CA GLU A 88 -1.44 -18.13 1.49
C GLU A 88 -2.14 -16.78 1.39
N THR A 89 -1.37 -15.68 1.49
CA THR A 89 -1.89 -14.31 1.40
C THR A 89 -2.52 -14.06 0.01
N TRP A 90 -1.83 -14.44 -1.06
CA TRP A 90 -2.32 -14.25 -2.42
C TRP A 90 -3.56 -15.07 -2.72
N ASP A 91 -3.56 -16.36 -2.36
CA ASP A 91 -4.72 -17.24 -2.59
C ASP A 91 -5.96 -16.74 -1.84
N ALA A 92 -5.79 -16.24 -0.61
CA ALA A 92 -6.87 -15.65 0.15
C ALA A 92 -7.39 -14.34 -0.50
N MET A 93 -6.50 -13.49 -1.02
CA MET A 93 -6.88 -12.27 -1.75
C MET A 93 -7.66 -12.60 -3.02
N VAL A 94 -7.20 -13.55 -3.83
CA VAL A 94 -7.91 -13.97 -5.05
C VAL A 94 -9.27 -14.59 -4.72
N ALA A 95 -9.36 -15.32 -3.62
CA ALA A 95 -10.61 -15.91 -3.14
C ALA A 95 -11.57 -14.90 -2.48
N GLY A 96 -11.18 -13.62 -2.33
CA GLY A 96 -11.99 -12.61 -1.67
C GLY A 96 -12.25 -12.89 -0.20
N LYS A 97 -11.30 -13.53 0.51
CA LYS A 97 -11.45 -13.84 1.94
C LYS A 97 -11.15 -12.61 2.80
N SER A 98 -11.95 -12.41 3.84
CA SER A 98 -11.66 -11.42 4.88
C SER A 98 -10.74 -12.00 5.96
N GLY A 99 -9.70 -11.25 6.33
CA GLY A 99 -8.83 -11.55 7.48
C GLY A 99 -9.31 -10.92 8.79
N ILE A 100 -10.42 -10.20 8.75
CA ILE A 100 -10.94 -9.43 9.87
C ILE A 100 -11.78 -10.33 10.80
N GLY A 101 -11.62 -10.14 12.08
CA GLY A 101 -12.35 -10.88 13.10
C GLY A 101 -12.39 -10.12 14.43
N PRO A 102 -13.01 -10.72 15.46
CA PRO A 102 -12.94 -10.18 16.82
C PRO A 102 -11.49 -10.08 17.31
N VAL A 103 -11.19 -9.03 18.10
CA VAL A 103 -9.90 -8.89 18.78
C VAL A 103 -9.73 -10.02 19.78
N THR A 104 -8.57 -10.71 19.71
CA THR A 104 -8.24 -11.83 20.60
C THR A 104 -7.00 -11.59 21.46
N ARG A 105 -6.21 -10.56 21.15
CA ARG A 105 -4.93 -10.27 21.82
C ARG A 105 -5.08 -9.66 23.21
N PHE A 106 -6.23 -9.04 23.51
CA PHE A 106 -6.59 -8.47 24.80
C PHE A 106 -8.12 -8.41 24.95
N ASP A 107 -8.61 -8.13 26.14
CA ASP A 107 -10.04 -7.93 26.37
C ASP A 107 -10.50 -6.55 25.88
N ALA A 108 -11.12 -6.54 24.70
CA ALA A 108 -11.65 -5.34 24.06
C ALA A 108 -13.13 -5.06 24.42
N SER A 109 -13.74 -5.79 25.36
CA SER A 109 -15.19 -5.71 25.66
C SER A 109 -15.66 -4.31 26.08
N HIS A 110 -14.79 -3.52 26.68
CA HIS A 110 -15.04 -2.15 27.13
C HIS A 110 -14.81 -1.08 26.04
N LEU A 111 -14.28 -1.47 24.88
CA LEU A 111 -14.02 -0.55 23.76
C LEU A 111 -15.21 -0.50 22.79
N PRO A 112 -15.43 0.65 22.14
CA PRO A 112 -16.48 0.80 21.12
C PRO A 112 -16.17 -0.01 19.84
N VAL A 113 -14.90 -0.35 19.59
CA VAL A 113 -14.43 -1.17 18.47
C VAL A 113 -13.75 -2.41 19.01
N ARG A 114 -14.20 -3.59 18.57
CA ARG A 114 -13.77 -4.90 19.08
C ARG A 114 -13.32 -5.84 17.95
N ILE A 115 -13.03 -5.28 16.79
CA ILE A 115 -12.63 -6.02 15.57
C ILE A 115 -11.29 -5.52 15.05
N ALA A 116 -10.50 -6.45 14.50
CA ALA A 116 -9.20 -6.17 13.90
C ALA A 116 -8.80 -7.25 12.90
N GLY A 117 -7.82 -6.94 12.04
CA GLY A 117 -7.14 -7.92 11.20
C GLY A 117 -5.89 -8.46 11.89
N GLU A 118 -6.02 -9.42 12.78
CA GLU A 118 -4.89 -10.02 13.51
C GLU A 118 -4.16 -11.09 12.69
N ILE A 119 -2.82 -11.12 12.78
CA ILE A 119 -2.02 -12.25 12.30
C ILE A 119 -2.25 -13.45 13.22
N LYS A 120 -2.88 -14.49 12.70
CA LYS A 120 -3.26 -15.70 13.45
C LYS A 120 -2.20 -16.80 13.28
N GLY A 121 -1.92 -17.55 14.36
CA GLY A 121 -1.05 -18.73 14.30
C GLY A 121 0.45 -18.43 14.09
N PHE A 122 0.88 -17.19 14.15
CA PHE A 122 2.28 -16.82 13.98
C PHE A 122 3.13 -17.21 15.21
N ASP A 123 4.12 -18.04 14.97
CA ASP A 123 5.12 -18.49 15.97
C ASP A 123 6.49 -17.91 15.62
N ALA A 124 6.89 -16.85 16.34
CA ALA A 124 8.15 -16.17 16.15
C ALA A 124 9.39 -17.05 16.47
N SER A 125 9.24 -18.10 17.28
CA SER A 125 10.35 -18.98 17.67
C SER A 125 10.91 -19.78 16.49
N LYS A 126 10.17 -19.88 15.39
CA LYS A 126 10.63 -20.52 14.16
C LYS A 126 11.65 -19.67 13.39
N TYR A 127 11.72 -18.38 13.67
CA TYR A 127 12.50 -17.40 12.91
C TYR A 127 13.56 -16.70 13.75
N ILE A 128 13.37 -16.62 15.06
CA ILE A 128 14.20 -15.85 15.98
C ILE A 128 14.52 -16.68 17.22
N ASP A 129 15.78 -16.62 17.66
CA ASP A 129 16.25 -17.28 18.87
C ASP A 129 15.44 -16.84 20.11
N GLN A 130 15.11 -17.77 21.00
CA GLN A 130 14.35 -17.56 22.23
C GLN A 130 14.90 -16.42 23.11
N LYS A 131 16.24 -16.24 23.12
CA LYS A 131 16.89 -15.19 23.88
C LYS A 131 16.62 -13.81 23.27
N GLU A 132 16.58 -13.71 21.95
CA GLU A 132 16.32 -12.47 21.22
C GLU A 132 14.81 -12.10 21.25
N LEU A 133 13.90 -13.08 21.28
CA LEU A 133 12.47 -12.84 21.39
C LEU A 133 12.09 -11.95 22.59
N ARG A 134 12.79 -12.12 23.73
CA ARG A 134 12.53 -11.31 24.93
C ARG A 134 13.09 -9.89 24.86
N ARG A 135 13.92 -9.60 23.85
CA ARG A 135 14.64 -8.35 23.69
C ARG A 135 14.09 -7.48 22.56
N THR A 136 13.12 -8.02 21.82
CA THR A 136 12.62 -7.43 20.58
C THR A 136 11.11 -7.33 20.60
N ALA A 137 10.56 -6.37 19.85
CA ALA A 137 9.13 -6.17 19.70
C ALA A 137 8.55 -7.12 18.65
N ARG A 138 7.24 -7.41 18.74
CA ARG A 138 6.50 -8.23 17.77
C ARG A 138 6.68 -7.73 16.33
N VAL A 139 6.69 -6.43 16.10
CA VAL A 139 6.91 -5.82 14.79
C VAL A 139 8.21 -6.30 14.16
N SER A 140 9.29 -6.46 14.94
CA SER A 140 10.56 -6.99 14.47
C SER A 140 10.48 -8.49 14.18
N HIS A 141 9.70 -9.25 14.96
CA HIS A 141 9.52 -10.69 14.73
C HIS A 141 8.84 -10.98 13.38
N VAL A 142 7.77 -10.26 13.12
CA VAL A 142 7.02 -10.37 11.86
C VAL A 142 7.86 -9.91 10.67
N ALA A 143 8.63 -8.82 10.84
CA ALA A 143 9.52 -8.31 9.79
C ALA A 143 10.63 -9.30 9.42
N VAL A 144 11.26 -9.93 10.40
CA VAL A 144 12.31 -10.95 10.16
C VAL A 144 11.74 -12.17 9.45
N ALA A 145 10.56 -12.65 9.85
CA ALA A 145 9.91 -13.78 9.19
C ALA A 145 9.61 -13.52 7.71
N ALA A 146 8.99 -12.38 7.40
CA ALA A 146 8.73 -11.98 6.02
C ALA A 146 10.03 -11.76 5.21
N ALA A 147 11.07 -11.18 5.83
CA ALA A 147 12.35 -10.97 5.17
C ALA A 147 13.07 -12.28 4.84
N GLN A 148 13.01 -13.28 5.72
CA GLN A 148 13.58 -14.61 5.46
C GLN A 148 12.86 -15.32 4.31
N GLU A 149 11.53 -15.24 4.23
CA GLU A 149 10.76 -15.77 3.10
C GLU A 149 11.18 -15.07 1.79
N ALA A 150 11.22 -13.71 1.77
CA ALA A 150 11.65 -12.96 0.60
C ALA A 150 13.07 -13.32 0.14
N TYR A 151 14.00 -13.47 1.09
CA TYR A 151 15.38 -13.84 0.83
C TYR A 151 15.49 -15.24 0.22
N LEU A 152 14.83 -16.23 0.81
CA LEU A 152 14.80 -17.58 0.30
C LEU A 152 14.15 -17.66 -1.09
N ALA A 153 13.02 -16.96 -1.28
CA ALA A 153 12.32 -16.93 -2.56
C ALA A 153 13.14 -16.27 -3.67
N SER A 154 13.98 -15.29 -3.33
CA SER A 154 14.85 -14.63 -4.31
C SER A 154 15.97 -15.55 -4.83
N GLY A 155 16.41 -16.53 -4.04
CA GLY A 155 17.56 -17.35 -4.33
C GLY A 155 18.91 -16.59 -4.37
N LEU A 156 18.94 -15.34 -3.88
CA LEU A 156 20.15 -14.53 -3.79
C LEU A 156 21.09 -15.10 -2.71
N GLU A 157 22.37 -15.26 -3.02
CA GLU A 157 23.39 -15.64 -2.04
C GLU A 157 24.25 -14.42 -1.67
N ILE A 158 23.94 -13.76 -0.54
CA ILE A 158 24.71 -12.61 -0.04
C ILE A 158 26.13 -13.07 0.34
N GLY A 159 27.14 -12.36 -0.15
CA GLY A 159 28.56 -12.71 -0.01
C GLY A 159 29.12 -13.48 -1.21
N LYS A 160 28.26 -14.00 -2.10
CA LYS A 160 28.64 -14.67 -3.34
C LYS A 160 28.17 -13.88 -4.56
N ASP A 161 26.85 -13.71 -4.72
CA ASP A 161 26.25 -13.00 -5.85
C ASP A 161 26.38 -11.49 -5.70
N VAL A 162 26.20 -10.99 -4.47
CA VAL A 162 26.34 -9.59 -4.10
C VAL A 162 27.09 -9.47 -2.80
N GLN A 163 28.03 -8.52 -2.69
CA GLN A 163 28.76 -8.29 -1.45
C GLN A 163 27.87 -7.78 -0.33
N HIS A 164 28.16 -8.12 0.92
CA HIS A 164 27.37 -7.76 2.09
C HIS A 164 27.09 -6.25 2.22
N ASP A 165 28.08 -5.39 1.91
CA ASP A 165 27.97 -3.93 1.96
C ASP A 165 27.22 -3.33 0.77
N ARG A 166 26.88 -4.15 -0.23
CA ARG A 166 26.04 -3.79 -1.37
C ARG A 166 24.58 -4.24 -1.21
N VAL A 167 24.25 -4.90 -0.10
CA VAL A 167 22.87 -5.29 0.25
C VAL A 167 22.39 -4.41 1.39
N GLY A 168 21.29 -3.68 1.17
CA GLY A 168 20.70 -2.78 2.17
C GLY A 168 19.30 -3.20 2.62
N VAL A 169 18.74 -2.41 3.54
CA VAL A 169 17.38 -2.57 4.08
C VAL A 169 16.70 -1.21 4.17
N VAL A 170 15.49 -1.09 3.62
CA VAL A 170 14.58 0.04 3.86
C VAL A 170 13.24 -0.49 4.31
N MET A 171 12.85 -0.22 5.55
CA MET A 171 11.57 -0.67 6.11
C MET A 171 10.68 0.50 6.50
N GLY A 172 9.41 0.41 6.11
CA GLY A 172 8.37 1.34 6.53
C GLY A 172 7.61 0.83 7.74
N THR A 173 7.26 1.72 8.67
CA THR A 173 6.36 1.46 9.78
C THR A 173 5.74 2.78 10.25
N ALA A 174 4.52 2.74 10.77
CA ALA A 174 3.90 3.93 11.35
C ALA A 174 4.22 4.07 12.84
N MET A 175 4.22 2.96 13.58
CA MET A 175 4.30 2.98 15.04
C MET A 175 5.52 2.22 15.61
N GLY A 176 6.23 1.44 14.80
CA GLY A 176 7.36 0.65 15.29
C GLY A 176 6.95 -0.33 16.40
N GLY A 177 7.78 -0.44 17.44
CA GLY A 177 7.51 -1.27 18.62
C GLY A 177 6.80 -0.51 19.73
N PHE A 178 5.75 0.24 19.43
CA PHE A 178 5.03 1.09 20.38
C PHE A 178 4.57 0.36 21.64
N GLU A 179 4.16 -0.91 21.55
CA GLU A 179 3.76 -1.75 22.67
C GLU A 179 4.87 -1.93 23.71
N MET A 180 6.14 -1.86 23.28
CA MET A 180 7.28 -1.94 24.21
C MET A 180 7.41 -0.67 25.06
N SER A 181 7.05 0.50 24.52
CA SER A 181 7.01 1.76 25.27
C SER A 181 5.91 1.74 26.34
N GLU A 182 4.72 1.22 26.00
CA GLU A 182 3.62 1.08 26.96
C GLU A 182 3.98 0.12 28.09
N SER A 183 4.52 -1.05 27.76
CA SER A 183 5.00 -2.03 28.74
C SER A 183 6.07 -1.43 29.65
N ALA A 184 7.02 -0.69 29.09
CA ALA A 184 8.06 -0.03 29.87
C ALA A 184 7.51 1.02 30.85
N LEU A 185 6.51 1.78 30.44
CA LEU A 185 5.84 2.77 31.32
C LEU A 185 5.05 2.08 32.44
N ALA A 186 4.39 0.97 32.15
CA ALA A 186 3.68 0.17 33.15
C ALA A 186 4.66 -0.40 34.20
N ASP A 187 5.76 -1.00 33.75
CA ASP A 187 6.81 -1.55 34.60
C ASP A 187 7.46 -0.46 35.46
N LEU A 188 7.72 0.72 34.90
CA LEU A 188 8.33 1.86 35.61
C LEU A 188 7.45 2.32 36.79
N ARG A 189 6.12 2.26 36.66
CA ARG A 189 5.19 2.58 37.74
C ARG A 189 5.27 1.60 38.91
N ILE A 190 5.65 0.33 38.65
CA ILE A 190 5.91 -0.67 39.68
C ILE A 190 7.29 -0.44 40.31
N GLY A 191 8.28 -0.06 39.50
CA GLY A 191 9.63 0.29 39.95
C GLY A 191 10.67 0.18 38.81
N PRO A 192 11.70 1.07 38.81
CA PRO A 192 12.65 1.16 37.70
C PRO A 192 13.41 -0.16 37.40
N ARG A 193 13.59 -1.03 38.40
CA ARG A 193 14.26 -2.33 38.22
C ARG A 193 13.39 -3.41 37.57
N LYS A 194 12.10 -3.13 37.36
CA LYS A 194 11.17 -4.04 36.69
C LYS A 194 11.17 -3.83 35.17
N MET A 195 11.59 -2.67 34.70
CA MET A 195 11.64 -2.38 33.26
C MET A 195 12.54 -3.38 32.53
N ASN A 196 12.06 -3.83 31.38
CA ASN A 196 12.90 -4.53 30.41
C ASN A 196 14.00 -3.56 29.91
N PRO A 197 15.32 -3.86 30.08
CA PRO A 197 16.39 -2.99 29.65
C PRO A 197 16.46 -2.79 28.12
N PHE A 198 15.81 -3.66 27.36
CA PHE A 198 15.74 -3.60 25.91
C PHE A 198 14.45 -2.92 25.40
N ALA A 199 13.54 -2.48 26.28
CA ALA A 199 12.26 -1.91 25.86
C ALA A 199 12.44 -0.69 24.95
N LEU A 200 13.32 0.25 25.30
CA LEU A 200 13.54 1.44 24.48
C LEU A 200 14.13 1.12 23.09
N PRO A 201 15.23 0.36 22.95
CA PRO A 201 15.72 -0.03 21.63
C PRO A 201 14.70 -0.82 20.81
N ALA A 202 13.90 -1.69 21.46
CA ALA A 202 12.87 -2.48 20.77
C ALA A 202 11.67 -1.64 20.30
N ALA A 203 11.39 -0.53 20.99
CA ALA A 203 10.31 0.38 20.63
C ALA A 203 10.61 1.26 19.40
N LEU A 204 11.90 1.44 19.07
CA LEU A 204 12.29 2.34 17.99
C LEU A 204 11.79 1.86 16.63
N PRO A 205 11.29 2.77 15.76
CA PRO A 205 10.82 2.41 14.42
C PRO A 205 11.88 1.74 13.53
N ASN A 206 13.17 1.98 13.77
CA ASN A 206 14.26 1.39 13.00
C ASN A 206 14.62 -0.05 13.43
N ALA A 207 14.06 -0.54 14.54
CA ALA A 207 14.36 -1.88 15.06
C ALA A 207 14.04 -3.00 14.06
N PRO A 208 12.91 -3.03 13.35
CA PRO A 208 12.62 -4.08 12.35
C PRO A 208 13.70 -4.16 11.27
N GLY A 209 14.10 -3.02 10.68
CA GLY A 209 15.16 -2.98 9.66
C GLY A 209 16.50 -3.44 10.19
N HIS A 210 16.86 -3.08 11.43
CA HIS A 210 18.08 -3.57 12.10
C HIS A 210 18.08 -5.09 12.24
N HIS A 211 16.97 -5.68 12.67
CA HIS A 211 16.91 -7.13 12.86
C HIS A 211 16.96 -7.89 11.53
N ILE A 212 16.35 -7.39 10.46
CA ILE A 212 16.50 -7.92 9.10
C ILE A 212 17.98 -7.88 8.68
N SER A 213 18.63 -6.71 8.80
CA SER A 213 20.04 -6.51 8.48
C SER A 213 20.94 -7.52 9.21
N LYS A 214 20.72 -7.70 10.52
CA LYS A 214 21.48 -8.64 11.36
C LYS A 214 21.29 -10.09 10.93
N VAL A 215 20.04 -10.52 10.70
CA VAL A 215 19.71 -11.93 10.40
C VAL A 215 20.12 -12.31 8.98
N CYS A 216 19.89 -11.42 8.00
CA CYS A 216 20.20 -11.68 6.60
C CYS A 216 21.64 -11.29 6.21
N GLY A 217 22.41 -10.66 7.09
CA GLY A 217 23.79 -10.25 6.80
C GLY A 217 23.92 -9.07 5.84
N ALA A 218 22.88 -8.24 5.70
CA ALA A 218 22.87 -7.03 4.89
C ALA A 218 23.63 -5.90 5.60
N LYS A 219 24.76 -5.44 5.06
CA LYS A 219 25.65 -4.45 5.70
C LYS A 219 25.71 -3.12 4.94
N GLY A 220 24.88 -2.96 3.91
CA GLY A 220 24.77 -1.73 3.13
C GLY A 220 23.89 -0.68 3.82
N VAL A 221 23.15 0.08 3.01
CA VAL A 221 22.23 1.13 3.50
C VAL A 221 21.18 0.53 4.43
N LEU A 222 20.99 1.15 5.59
CA LEU A 222 19.91 0.84 6.54
C LEU A 222 19.10 2.11 6.78
N SER A 223 17.82 2.12 6.39
CA SER A 223 16.92 3.26 6.55
C SER A 223 15.53 2.82 7.03
N THR A 224 14.81 3.76 7.61
CA THR A 224 13.43 3.54 8.05
C THR A 224 12.57 4.70 7.62
N VAL A 225 11.43 4.39 7.00
CA VAL A 225 10.44 5.36 6.57
C VAL A 225 9.30 5.38 7.57
N VAL A 226 9.00 6.57 8.11
CA VAL A 226 7.84 6.80 8.98
C VAL A 226 6.98 7.87 8.33
N ALA A 227 6.05 7.42 7.48
CA ALA A 227 5.15 8.24 6.68
C ALA A 227 3.68 7.77 6.85
N ALA A 228 3.32 7.40 8.10
CA ALA A 228 2.02 6.82 8.43
C ALA A 228 1.63 5.69 7.46
N CYS A 229 0.43 5.76 6.82
CA CYS A 229 -0.05 4.72 5.92
C CYS A 229 0.77 4.61 4.62
N ALA A 230 1.55 5.63 4.25
CA ALA A 230 2.39 5.64 3.05
C ALA A 230 3.78 5.00 3.24
N SER A 231 4.13 4.61 4.49
CA SER A 231 5.47 4.14 4.83
C SER A 231 5.94 2.95 3.99
N GLY A 232 5.07 1.96 3.77
CA GLY A 232 5.41 0.75 3.02
C GLY A 232 5.65 1.02 1.53
N THR A 233 4.82 1.84 0.90
CA THR A 233 4.97 2.25 -0.50
C THR A 233 6.23 3.06 -0.70
N GLN A 234 6.45 4.08 0.15
CA GLN A 234 7.61 4.93 0.05
C GLN A 234 8.91 4.14 0.27
N SER A 235 8.95 3.20 1.23
CA SER A 235 10.15 2.40 1.49
C SER A 235 10.58 1.54 0.30
N ILE A 236 9.62 1.00 -0.47
CA ILE A 236 9.92 0.24 -1.69
C ILE A 236 10.54 1.16 -2.75
N GLY A 237 9.96 2.34 -2.95
CA GLY A 237 10.49 3.30 -3.92
C GLY A 237 11.85 3.88 -3.52
N ASP A 238 12.04 4.24 -2.23
CA ASP A 238 13.33 4.73 -1.74
C ASP A 238 14.43 3.67 -1.87
N ALA A 239 14.12 2.39 -1.62
CA ALA A 239 15.05 1.29 -1.83
C ALA A 239 15.40 1.11 -3.33
N ALA A 240 14.42 1.22 -4.21
CA ALA A 240 14.64 1.18 -5.65
C ALA A 240 15.56 2.32 -6.09
N GLU A 241 15.39 3.52 -5.54
CA GLU A 241 16.23 4.67 -5.83
C GLU A 241 17.70 4.46 -5.39
N MET A 242 17.92 3.79 -4.25
CA MET A 242 19.30 3.42 -3.84
C MET A 242 19.98 2.50 -4.86
N ILE A 243 19.24 1.56 -5.44
CA ILE A 243 19.74 0.69 -6.51
C ILE A 243 19.98 1.48 -7.80
N ARG A 244 19.03 2.33 -8.21
CA ARG A 244 19.15 3.18 -9.41
C ARG A 244 20.40 4.03 -9.39
N ARG A 245 20.71 4.65 -8.23
CA ARG A 245 21.91 5.47 -7.99
C ARG A 245 23.19 4.65 -7.79
N GLY A 246 23.15 3.33 -7.88
CA GLY A 246 24.31 2.45 -7.70
C GLY A 246 24.84 2.43 -6.27
N LYS A 247 24.04 2.83 -5.24
CA LYS A 247 24.43 2.76 -3.82
C LYS A 247 24.25 1.37 -3.23
N ALA A 248 23.39 0.56 -3.83
CA ALA A 248 23.18 -0.85 -3.52
C ALA A 248 23.02 -1.65 -4.82
N ASP A 249 23.20 -2.96 -4.72
CA ASP A 249 22.92 -3.91 -5.81
C ASP A 249 21.67 -4.74 -5.50
N ALA A 250 21.36 -4.93 -4.22
CA ALA A 250 20.13 -5.55 -3.73
C ALA A 250 19.64 -4.85 -2.46
N MET A 251 18.32 -4.86 -2.24
CA MET A 251 17.69 -4.23 -1.08
C MET A 251 16.51 -5.07 -0.58
N PHE A 252 16.44 -5.28 0.73
CA PHE A 252 15.20 -5.65 1.40
C PHE A 252 14.36 -4.38 1.54
N ALA A 253 13.14 -4.39 1.04
CA ALA A 253 12.26 -3.24 1.05
C ALA A 253 10.81 -3.65 1.37
N GLY A 254 10.10 -2.86 2.13
CA GLY A 254 8.72 -3.13 2.45
C GLY A 254 8.23 -2.40 3.68
N GLY A 255 7.14 -2.91 4.27
CA GLY A 255 6.53 -2.29 5.45
C GLY A 255 6.05 -3.32 6.45
N VAL A 256 6.03 -2.94 7.71
CA VAL A 256 5.56 -3.77 8.82
C VAL A 256 4.77 -2.93 9.82
N GLU A 257 3.67 -3.52 10.32
CA GLU A 257 2.92 -3.01 11.47
C GLU A 257 2.39 -4.19 12.28
N ALA A 258 2.58 -4.18 13.60
CA ALA A 258 2.15 -5.28 14.46
C ALA A 258 1.72 -4.80 15.85
N VAL A 259 0.99 -3.67 15.91
CA VAL A 259 0.60 -2.97 17.14
C VAL A 259 -0.93 -3.00 17.30
N ILE A 260 -1.52 -4.21 17.41
CA ILE A 260 -2.91 -4.34 17.85
C ILE A 260 -2.89 -4.46 19.38
N ASN A 261 -3.07 -3.34 20.06
CA ASN A 261 -3.14 -3.22 21.50
C ASN A 261 -4.26 -2.29 21.92
N GLU A 262 -4.54 -2.24 23.20
CA GLU A 262 -5.67 -1.50 23.78
C GLU A 262 -5.58 0.01 23.48
N SER A 263 -4.41 0.64 23.68
CA SER A 263 -4.25 2.08 23.51
C SER A 263 -4.32 2.52 22.06
N ALA A 264 -3.75 1.75 21.13
CA ALA A 264 -3.84 2.06 19.71
C ALA A 264 -5.29 1.96 19.23
N LEU A 265 -6.00 0.87 19.60
CA LEU A 265 -7.40 0.69 19.20
C LEU A 265 -8.31 1.77 19.82
N ALA A 266 -8.14 2.09 21.11
CA ALA A 266 -8.85 3.16 21.77
C ALA A 266 -8.57 4.54 21.16
N GLY A 267 -7.30 4.84 20.86
CA GLY A 267 -6.88 6.09 20.25
C GLY A 267 -7.53 6.33 18.88
N PHE A 268 -7.48 5.36 17.98
CA PHE A 268 -8.14 5.46 16.67
C PHE A 268 -9.67 5.47 16.79
N ALA A 269 -10.26 4.75 17.74
CA ALA A 269 -11.70 4.79 18.00
C ALA A 269 -12.16 6.18 18.44
N LEU A 270 -11.38 6.85 19.31
CA LEU A 270 -11.66 8.22 19.75
C LEU A 270 -11.55 9.24 18.59
N MET A 271 -10.71 8.99 17.60
CA MET A 271 -10.64 9.79 16.36
C MET A 271 -11.86 9.55 15.46
N ARG A 272 -12.70 8.55 15.72
CA ARG A 272 -13.86 8.16 14.91
C ARG A 272 -13.53 7.77 13.48
N VAL A 273 -12.35 7.17 13.28
CA VAL A 273 -11.89 6.72 11.96
C VAL A 273 -12.04 5.20 11.78
N LEU A 274 -12.37 4.47 12.86
CA LEU A 274 -12.58 3.03 12.84
C LEU A 274 -14.04 2.66 12.60
N SER A 275 -14.24 1.57 11.87
CA SER A 275 -15.56 0.95 11.74
C SER A 275 -16.02 0.38 13.07
N THR A 276 -17.28 0.66 13.41
CA THR A 276 -17.95 0.17 14.63
C THR A 276 -18.83 -1.07 14.35
N ASN A 277 -18.72 -1.68 13.19
CA ASN A 277 -19.53 -2.83 12.79
C ASN A 277 -19.02 -4.13 13.44
N ASN A 278 -19.09 -4.18 14.78
CA ASN A 278 -18.58 -5.30 15.57
C ASN A 278 -19.37 -6.61 15.36
N GLU A 279 -20.64 -6.51 14.96
CA GLU A 279 -21.54 -7.67 14.80
C GLU A 279 -21.29 -8.42 13.49
N ASN A 280 -20.68 -7.76 12.49
CA ASN A 280 -20.29 -8.36 11.24
C ASN A 280 -18.85 -7.96 10.90
N PRO A 281 -17.83 -8.57 11.54
CA PRO A 281 -16.43 -8.20 11.36
C PRO A 281 -15.96 -8.31 9.89
N GLU A 282 -16.28 -9.42 9.22
CA GLU A 282 -15.87 -9.66 7.83
C GLU A 282 -16.45 -8.65 6.84
N GLY A 283 -17.64 -8.10 7.15
CA GLY A 283 -18.31 -7.08 6.37
C GLY A 283 -18.01 -5.65 6.83
N ALA A 284 -17.11 -5.43 7.82
CA ALA A 284 -16.87 -4.11 8.39
C ALA A 284 -16.04 -3.20 7.48
N GLN A 285 -15.02 -3.75 6.82
CA GLN A 285 -14.17 -3.03 5.88
C GLN A 285 -14.78 -3.05 4.48
N ARG A 286 -15.33 -1.91 4.02
CA ARG A 286 -16.10 -1.82 2.78
C ARG A 286 -15.76 -0.58 1.95
N PRO A 287 -14.58 -0.52 1.32
CA PRO A 287 -14.19 0.62 0.50
C PRO A 287 -15.19 0.90 -0.61
N PHE A 288 -15.46 2.18 -0.86
CA PHE A 288 -16.35 2.71 -1.92
C PHE A 288 -17.83 2.34 -1.78
N ASP A 289 -18.22 1.58 -0.76
CA ASP A 289 -19.62 1.31 -0.44
C ASP A 289 -20.24 2.51 0.31
N ILE A 290 -21.48 2.86 -0.01
CA ILE A 290 -22.16 4.01 0.62
C ILE A 290 -22.37 3.83 2.14
N THR A 291 -22.34 2.58 2.61
CA THR A 291 -22.52 2.25 4.04
C THR A 291 -21.20 2.14 4.80
N ARG A 292 -20.06 2.54 4.20
CA ARG A 292 -18.76 2.59 4.88
C ARG A 292 -18.80 3.56 6.04
N ASN A 293 -18.10 3.24 7.12
CA ASN A 293 -18.10 4.04 8.35
C ASN A 293 -16.74 4.08 9.05
N GLY A 294 -15.67 3.89 8.31
CA GLY A 294 -14.30 3.87 8.81
C GLY A 294 -13.56 2.58 8.46
N PHE A 295 -12.27 2.56 8.73
CA PHE A 295 -11.44 1.39 8.47
C PHE A 295 -11.42 0.41 9.65
N VAL A 296 -11.00 -0.83 9.39
CA VAL A 296 -10.67 -1.81 10.43
C VAL A 296 -9.15 -1.84 10.60
N TYR A 297 -8.68 -1.62 11.83
CA TYR A 297 -7.26 -1.66 12.15
C TYR A 297 -6.70 -3.08 11.99
N SER A 298 -5.50 -3.23 11.39
CA SER A 298 -4.90 -4.55 11.18
C SER A 298 -3.38 -4.53 11.35
N GLU A 299 -2.80 -5.72 11.41
CA GLU A 299 -1.35 -5.95 11.41
C GLU A 299 -0.92 -6.72 10.16
N GLY A 300 0.34 -6.58 9.77
CA GLY A 300 0.92 -7.30 8.65
C GLY A 300 2.35 -6.87 8.35
N CYS A 301 2.98 -7.62 7.48
CA CYS A 301 4.28 -7.30 6.91
C CYS A 301 4.41 -7.89 5.51
N VAL A 302 4.95 -7.10 4.60
CA VAL A 302 5.49 -7.59 3.34
C VAL A 302 6.89 -7.04 3.16
N VAL A 303 7.81 -7.92 2.83
CA VAL A 303 9.18 -7.59 2.43
C VAL A 303 9.41 -8.10 1.01
N MET A 304 9.99 -7.26 0.18
CA MET A 304 10.41 -7.57 -1.18
C MET A 304 11.94 -7.55 -1.26
N MET A 305 12.53 -8.50 -1.97
CA MET A 305 13.91 -8.43 -2.41
C MET A 305 13.93 -7.68 -3.74
N LEU A 306 14.53 -6.50 -3.74
CA LEU A 306 14.79 -5.70 -4.93
C LEU A 306 16.24 -5.94 -5.36
N GLU A 307 16.45 -6.09 -6.66
CA GLU A 307 17.78 -6.22 -7.26
C GLU A 307 17.91 -5.30 -8.47
N SER A 308 19.14 -4.90 -8.78
CA SER A 308 19.39 -4.37 -10.11
C SER A 308 19.16 -5.46 -11.15
N LEU A 309 18.59 -5.09 -12.29
CA LEU A 309 18.32 -6.04 -13.38
C LEU A 309 19.57 -6.78 -13.84
N GLU A 310 20.74 -6.12 -13.79
CA GLU A 310 22.01 -6.72 -14.17
C GLU A 310 22.38 -7.88 -13.25
N VAL A 311 22.24 -7.71 -11.93
CA VAL A 311 22.50 -8.76 -10.94
C VAL A 311 21.49 -9.89 -11.09
N ALA A 312 20.21 -9.56 -11.16
CA ALA A 312 19.14 -10.55 -11.28
C ALA A 312 19.31 -11.43 -12.53
N ARG A 313 19.59 -10.83 -13.69
CA ARG A 313 19.86 -11.55 -14.96
C ARG A 313 21.14 -12.35 -14.90
N GLY A 314 22.20 -11.77 -14.33
CA GLY A 314 23.53 -12.41 -14.26
C GLY A 314 23.51 -13.75 -13.51
N ARG A 315 22.59 -13.91 -12.56
CA ARG A 315 22.41 -15.15 -11.78
C ARG A 315 21.17 -15.98 -12.19
N GLY A 316 20.42 -15.55 -13.22
CA GLY A 316 19.22 -16.26 -13.69
C GLY A 316 18.05 -16.20 -12.70
N ALA A 317 17.89 -15.11 -11.96
CA ALA A 317 16.84 -14.95 -10.99
C ALA A 317 15.44 -14.98 -11.61
N HIS A 318 14.47 -15.55 -10.88
CA HIS A 318 13.08 -15.34 -11.19
C HIS A 318 12.69 -13.88 -10.89
N ILE A 319 12.04 -13.21 -11.84
CA ILE A 319 11.60 -11.81 -11.71
C ILE A 319 10.08 -11.76 -11.64
N TYR A 320 9.55 -11.14 -10.59
CA TYR A 320 8.11 -10.95 -10.39
C TYR A 320 7.56 -9.75 -11.17
N ALA A 321 8.23 -8.62 -11.04
CA ALA A 321 7.84 -7.34 -11.65
C ALA A 321 9.03 -6.37 -11.64
N GLU A 322 8.85 -5.20 -12.26
CA GLU A 322 9.81 -4.09 -12.26
C GLU A 322 9.22 -2.91 -11.47
N VAL A 323 10.07 -2.20 -10.72
CA VAL A 323 9.74 -0.94 -10.05
C VAL A 323 10.11 0.20 -10.98
N LEU A 324 9.10 0.92 -11.51
CA LEU A 324 9.34 1.97 -12.51
C LEU A 324 9.46 3.37 -11.91
N GLY A 325 8.65 3.73 -10.94
CA GLY A 325 8.66 5.10 -10.42
C GLY A 325 8.00 5.25 -9.06
N LEU A 326 8.38 6.33 -8.35
CA LEU A 326 7.82 6.74 -7.06
C LEU A 326 7.45 8.22 -7.10
N GLY A 327 6.27 8.57 -6.60
CA GLY A 327 5.87 9.93 -6.32
C GLY A 327 5.49 10.09 -4.85
N VAL A 328 6.09 11.05 -4.16
CA VAL A 328 5.82 11.36 -2.75
C VAL A 328 5.42 12.81 -2.64
N SER A 329 4.33 13.10 -1.96
CA SER A 329 3.83 14.48 -1.77
C SER A 329 3.33 14.71 -0.35
N SER A 330 3.13 15.98 0.00
CA SER A 330 2.51 16.39 1.26
C SER A 330 1.32 17.30 0.99
N ASP A 331 0.23 17.11 1.74
CA ASP A 331 -0.95 17.98 1.67
C ASP A 331 -0.68 19.35 2.32
N ALA A 332 0.17 19.40 3.34
CA ALA A 332 0.41 20.58 4.16
C ALA A 332 -0.87 21.25 4.69
N TYR A 333 -1.87 20.43 5.05
CA TYR A 333 -3.22 20.89 5.41
C TYR A 333 -3.57 20.63 6.87
N HIS A 334 -3.69 19.37 7.29
CA HIS A 334 -4.11 19.01 8.66
C HIS A 334 -3.52 17.66 9.07
N ILE A 335 -3.31 17.45 10.39
CA ILE A 335 -2.67 16.23 10.90
C ILE A 335 -3.49 14.94 10.68
N ALA A 336 -4.82 15.03 10.55
CA ALA A 336 -5.69 13.87 10.43
C ALA A 336 -6.69 13.95 9.26
N ILE A 337 -6.94 15.13 8.72
CA ILE A 337 -7.91 15.34 7.63
C ILE A 337 -7.13 15.60 6.34
N PRO A 338 -7.40 14.85 5.25
CA PRO A 338 -6.76 15.11 3.97
C PRO A 338 -7.18 16.47 3.39
N ASP A 339 -6.35 17.03 2.51
CA ASP A 339 -6.71 18.24 1.75
C ASP A 339 -7.96 17.97 0.91
N PRO A 340 -9.09 18.70 1.13
CA PRO A 340 -10.35 18.45 0.43
C PRO A 340 -10.27 18.68 -1.09
N THR A 341 -9.21 19.30 -1.57
CA THR A 341 -8.96 19.41 -3.02
C THR A 341 -8.44 18.13 -3.64
N GLY A 342 -7.80 17.26 -2.83
CA GLY A 342 -7.12 16.04 -3.28
C GLY A 342 -5.80 16.31 -4.00
N SER A 343 -5.29 17.53 -3.92
CA SER A 343 -4.11 17.96 -4.68
C SER A 343 -2.85 17.18 -4.34
N GLY A 344 -2.70 16.73 -3.08
CA GLY A 344 -1.59 15.88 -2.64
C GLY A 344 -1.62 14.51 -3.32
N ALA A 345 -2.77 13.85 -3.29
CA ALA A 345 -2.96 12.55 -3.97
C ALA A 345 -2.70 12.65 -5.49
N VAL A 346 -3.22 13.72 -6.13
CA VAL A 346 -2.97 13.99 -7.55
C VAL A 346 -1.48 14.13 -7.82
N ARG A 347 -0.75 14.94 -7.04
CA ARG A 347 0.70 15.12 -7.21
C ARG A 347 1.48 13.82 -7.02
N ALA A 348 1.14 13.02 -6.00
CA ALA A 348 1.81 11.74 -5.77
C ALA A 348 1.68 10.81 -6.98
N MET A 349 0.47 10.66 -7.53
CA MET A 349 0.24 9.85 -8.74
C MET A 349 0.95 10.42 -9.97
N GLN A 350 0.86 11.73 -10.22
CA GLN A 350 1.49 12.37 -11.38
C GLN A 350 3.01 12.25 -11.34
N TRP A 351 3.63 12.52 -10.18
CA TRP A 351 5.08 12.40 -10.02
C TRP A 351 5.57 10.95 -10.12
N ALA A 352 4.77 9.97 -9.64
CA ALA A 352 5.11 8.56 -9.83
C ALA A 352 5.10 8.15 -11.30
N ILE A 353 4.09 8.61 -12.06
CA ILE A 353 3.95 8.37 -13.51
C ILE A 353 5.09 9.05 -14.29
N GLU A 354 5.43 10.29 -13.89
CA GLU A 354 6.54 11.04 -14.47
C GLU A 354 7.89 10.36 -14.20
N ASP A 355 8.18 9.97 -12.94
CA ASP A 355 9.39 9.26 -12.54
C ASP A 355 9.53 7.90 -13.26
N ALA A 356 8.40 7.21 -13.48
CA ALA A 356 8.34 5.98 -14.23
C ALA A 356 8.61 6.15 -15.75
N GLY A 357 8.56 7.37 -16.26
CA GLY A 357 8.69 7.65 -17.69
C GLY A 357 7.54 7.08 -18.53
N VAL A 358 6.38 6.82 -17.92
CA VAL A 358 5.16 6.34 -18.60
C VAL A 358 4.14 7.46 -18.71
N ARG A 359 3.12 7.27 -19.55
CA ARG A 359 2.00 8.22 -19.65
C ARG A 359 0.79 7.71 -18.87
N PRO A 360 -0.13 8.57 -18.46
CA PRO A 360 -1.39 8.14 -17.84
C PRO A 360 -2.15 7.09 -18.67
N GLU A 361 -2.08 7.19 -20.01
CA GLU A 361 -2.73 6.22 -20.92
C GLU A 361 -2.12 4.84 -20.91
N ASP A 362 -0.90 4.69 -20.42
CA ASP A 362 -0.18 3.42 -20.35
C ASP A 362 -0.53 2.64 -19.08
N VAL A 363 -1.21 3.26 -18.09
CA VAL A 363 -1.64 2.62 -16.85
C VAL A 363 -2.88 1.76 -17.08
N ASP A 364 -2.82 0.51 -16.67
CA ASP A 364 -3.87 -0.49 -16.89
C ASP A 364 -4.65 -0.83 -15.63
N TYR A 365 -4.12 -0.53 -14.45
CA TYR A 365 -4.73 -0.88 -13.16
C TYR A 365 -4.29 0.09 -12.06
N VAL A 366 -5.19 0.38 -11.14
CA VAL A 366 -4.90 1.13 -9.91
C VAL A 366 -5.25 0.28 -8.69
N ASN A 367 -4.27 0.00 -7.84
CA ASN A 367 -4.53 -0.46 -6.49
C ASN A 367 -4.70 0.77 -5.61
N ALA A 368 -5.93 1.03 -5.19
CA ALA A 368 -6.29 2.22 -4.47
C ALA A 368 -5.92 2.15 -2.99
N HIS A 369 -5.69 3.31 -2.39
CA HIS A 369 -5.64 3.43 -0.94
C HIS A 369 -6.93 2.92 -0.31
N GLY A 370 -8.11 3.36 -0.79
CA GLY A 370 -9.42 2.80 -0.49
C GLY A 370 -9.61 2.39 0.97
N SER A 371 -9.53 3.36 1.88
CA SER A 371 -9.51 3.09 3.34
C SER A 371 -10.87 2.77 3.95
N ALA A 372 -11.96 2.90 3.20
CA ALA A 372 -13.36 2.81 3.67
C ALA A 372 -13.76 3.94 4.63
N THR A 373 -13.06 5.06 4.62
CA THR A 373 -13.51 6.26 5.32
C THR A 373 -14.44 7.10 4.45
N GLU A 374 -15.35 7.81 5.10
CA GLU A 374 -16.32 8.67 4.40
C GLU A 374 -15.62 9.74 3.55
N THR A 375 -14.46 10.22 4.00
CA THR A 375 -13.72 11.32 3.35
C THR A 375 -12.76 10.83 2.28
N ASN A 376 -11.98 9.75 2.55
CA ASN A 376 -10.90 9.33 1.64
C ASN A 376 -11.42 8.80 0.31
N ASP A 377 -12.43 7.93 0.33
CA ASP A 377 -12.80 7.17 -0.86
C ASP A 377 -13.36 8.06 -2.00
N PRO A 378 -14.23 9.06 -1.73
CA PRO A 378 -14.63 10.03 -2.76
C PRO A 378 -13.47 10.93 -3.21
N LEU A 379 -12.59 11.31 -2.26
CA LEU A 379 -11.44 12.15 -2.58
C LEU A 379 -10.45 11.43 -3.51
N GLU A 380 -10.16 10.16 -3.24
CA GLU A 380 -9.31 9.34 -4.10
C GLU A 380 -9.94 9.10 -5.47
N THR A 381 -11.25 8.82 -5.52
CA THR A 381 -12.01 8.73 -6.78
C THR A 381 -11.84 9.98 -7.62
N LYS A 382 -12.02 11.15 -7.01
CA LYS A 382 -11.79 12.45 -7.66
C LYS A 382 -10.34 12.61 -8.13
N ALA A 383 -9.36 12.24 -7.31
CA ALA A 383 -7.96 12.34 -7.66
C ALA A 383 -7.59 11.43 -8.86
N ILE A 384 -8.09 10.19 -8.89
CA ILE A 384 -7.93 9.27 -10.02
C ILE A 384 -8.51 9.88 -11.30
N LYS A 385 -9.71 10.46 -11.24
CA LYS A 385 -10.32 11.15 -12.39
C LYS A 385 -9.52 12.35 -12.86
N LEU A 386 -8.93 13.13 -11.95
CA LEU A 386 -8.09 14.28 -12.31
C LEU A 386 -6.78 13.86 -12.99
N VAL A 387 -6.20 12.71 -12.62
CA VAL A 387 -4.96 12.20 -13.23
C VAL A 387 -5.20 11.54 -14.57
N PHE A 388 -6.27 10.73 -14.70
CA PHE A 388 -6.51 9.88 -15.87
C PHE A 388 -7.58 10.43 -16.82
N GLY A 389 -8.31 11.49 -16.45
CA GLY A 389 -9.39 12.06 -17.26
C GLY A 389 -10.50 11.02 -17.54
N GLU A 390 -11.05 11.06 -18.74
CA GLU A 390 -12.09 10.10 -19.20
C GLU A 390 -11.63 8.64 -19.14
N ARG A 391 -10.31 8.40 -19.20
CA ARG A 391 -9.76 7.06 -19.10
C ARG A 391 -9.93 6.45 -17.71
N ALA A 392 -10.16 7.23 -16.66
CA ALA A 392 -10.39 6.72 -15.31
C ALA A 392 -11.54 5.70 -15.26
N TYR A 393 -12.54 5.85 -16.14
CA TYR A 393 -13.70 4.94 -16.22
C TYR A 393 -13.40 3.60 -16.91
N ASP A 394 -12.27 3.49 -17.62
CA ASP A 394 -11.81 2.28 -18.29
C ASP A 394 -10.73 1.52 -17.51
N ILE A 395 -10.18 2.13 -16.46
CA ILE A 395 -9.11 1.54 -15.64
C ILE A 395 -9.77 0.82 -14.45
N PRO A 396 -9.58 -0.51 -14.30
CA PRO A 396 -10.00 -1.20 -13.09
C PRO A 396 -9.25 -0.66 -11.87
N VAL A 397 -9.98 -0.46 -10.80
CA VAL A 397 -9.48 -0.03 -9.48
C VAL A 397 -9.86 -1.11 -8.48
N SER A 398 -9.00 -1.43 -7.50
CA SER A 398 -9.44 -2.23 -6.37
C SER A 398 -8.76 -1.82 -5.07
N SER A 399 -9.40 -2.07 -3.93
CA SER A 399 -8.81 -1.91 -2.61
C SER A 399 -8.71 -3.26 -1.90
N THR A 400 -7.48 -3.73 -1.75
CA THR A 400 -7.18 -4.95 -0.98
C THR A 400 -7.45 -4.80 0.51
N LYS A 401 -7.55 -3.55 1.01
CA LYS A 401 -7.96 -3.29 2.40
C LYS A 401 -9.32 -3.86 2.73
N SER A 402 -10.21 -4.04 1.75
CA SER A 402 -11.49 -4.72 1.95
C SER A 402 -11.33 -6.10 2.59
N MET A 403 -10.21 -6.77 2.35
CA MET A 403 -9.87 -8.11 2.84
C MET A 403 -8.90 -8.08 4.03
N THR A 404 -7.90 -7.21 3.98
CA THR A 404 -6.81 -7.17 4.97
C THR A 404 -7.08 -6.21 6.14
N GLY A 405 -8.08 -5.33 6.04
CA GLY A 405 -8.14 -4.16 6.90
C GLY A 405 -7.03 -3.16 6.57
N HIS A 406 -6.80 -2.20 7.42
CA HIS A 406 -5.78 -1.18 7.28
C HIS A 406 -4.59 -1.45 8.21
N ALA A 407 -3.52 -2.00 7.67
CA ALA A 407 -2.29 -2.32 8.40
C ALA A 407 -1.31 -1.14 8.48
N MET A 408 -1.81 0.08 8.55
CA MET A 408 -1.04 1.32 8.72
C MET A 408 0.24 1.34 7.87
N GLY A 409 1.43 1.37 8.50
CA GLY A 409 2.71 1.41 7.80
C GLY A 409 3.03 0.21 6.91
N ALA A 410 2.37 -0.93 7.12
CA ALA A 410 2.49 -2.11 6.27
C ALA A 410 1.57 -2.10 5.06
N SER A 411 0.47 -1.30 5.08
CA SER A 411 -0.56 -1.33 4.03
C SER A 411 0.01 -1.19 2.63
N GLY A 412 0.84 -0.19 2.40
CA GLY A 412 1.40 0.05 1.08
C GLY A 412 2.25 -1.08 0.53
N SER A 413 2.95 -1.84 1.38
CA SER A 413 3.71 -3.02 0.93
C SER A 413 2.81 -4.23 0.67
N ILE A 414 1.71 -4.39 1.41
CA ILE A 414 0.68 -5.41 1.14
C ILE A 414 -0.02 -5.13 -0.20
N GLU A 415 -0.31 -3.87 -0.47
CA GLU A 415 -0.89 -3.39 -1.73
C GLU A 415 0.06 -3.54 -2.91
N ALA A 416 1.35 -3.27 -2.70
CA ALA A 416 2.39 -3.52 -3.70
C ALA A 416 2.51 -5.02 -4.01
N LEU A 417 2.43 -5.92 -3.00
CA LEU A 417 2.36 -7.37 -3.22
C LEU A 417 1.18 -7.73 -4.12
N ALA A 418 -0.03 -7.27 -3.79
CA ALA A 418 -1.22 -7.55 -4.59
C ALA A 418 -1.07 -7.04 -6.04
N THR A 419 -0.49 -5.85 -6.21
CA THR A 419 -0.22 -5.25 -7.52
C THR A 419 0.79 -6.07 -8.33
N VAL A 420 1.91 -6.47 -7.71
CA VAL A 420 2.94 -7.32 -8.33
C VAL A 420 2.37 -8.66 -8.77
N MET A 421 1.60 -9.30 -7.89
CA MET A 421 0.97 -10.59 -8.21
C MET A 421 -0.12 -10.44 -9.27
N SER A 422 -0.85 -9.33 -9.31
CA SER A 422 -1.80 -9.05 -10.39
C SER A 422 -1.09 -8.86 -11.73
N LEU A 423 0.02 -8.11 -11.78
CA LEU A 423 0.85 -7.97 -12.99
C LEU A 423 1.39 -9.32 -13.48
N LYS A 424 1.83 -10.18 -12.55
CA LYS A 424 2.40 -11.49 -12.87
C LYS A 424 1.35 -12.49 -13.38
N THR A 425 0.18 -12.55 -12.73
CA THR A 425 -0.82 -13.59 -12.97
C THR A 425 -1.94 -13.16 -13.93
N GLY A 426 -2.11 -11.86 -14.14
CA GLY A 426 -3.25 -11.30 -14.85
C GLY A 426 -4.57 -11.43 -14.07
N ILE A 427 -4.53 -11.58 -12.73
CA ILE A 427 -5.71 -11.66 -11.88
C ILE A 427 -5.79 -10.39 -11.03
N LEU A 428 -6.85 -9.61 -11.17
CA LEU A 428 -7.16 -8.47 -10.32
C LEU A 428 -7.90 -8.95 -9.07
N THR A 429 -7.39 -8.56 -7.91
CA THR A 429 -8.04 -8.86 -6.62
C THR A 429 -9.33 -8.03 -6.46
N PRO A 430 -10.37 -8.58 -5.81
CA PRO A 430 -11.62 -7.86 -5.65
C PRO A 430 -11.56 -6.80 -4.54
N THR A 431 -12.43 -5.81 -4.65
CA THR A 431 -12.90 -5.03 -3.51
C THR A 431 -14.14 -5.72 -2.97
N ILE A 432 -13.97 -6.52 -1.89
CA ILE A 432 -15.11 -7.20 -1.26
C ILE A 432 -15.95 -6.22 -0.44
N ASN A 433 -17.19 -6.63 -0.10
CA ASN A 433 -18.16 -5.83 0.65
C ASN A 433 -18.66 -4.58 -0.09
N LEU A 434 -18.39 -4.43 -1.36
CA LEU A 434 -18.95 -3.38 -2.20
C LEU A 434 -20.30 -3.85 -2.75
N ASN A 435 -21.35 -3.64 -1.96
CA ASN A 435 -22.71 -4.10 -2.25
C ASN A 435 -23.61 -2.98 -2.77
N THR A 436 -23.40 -1.76 -2.27
CA THR A 436 -24.12 -0.56 -2.66
C THR A 436 -23.10 0.54 -2.96
N PRO A 437 -22.66 0.67 -4.23
CA PRO A 437 -21.68 1.68 -4.60
C PRO A 437 -22.13 3.09 -4.21
N ASP A 438 -21.21 3.87 -3.65
CA ASP A 438 -21.44 5.28 -3.39
C ASP A 438 -21.50 6.05 -4.72
N PRO A 439 -22.53 6.87 -4.99
CA PRO A 439 -22.60 7.68 -6.23
C PRO A 439 -21.40 8.61 -6.46
N GLU A 440 -20.67 9.01 -5.42
CA GLU A 440 -19.44 9.79 -5.54
C GLU A 440 -18.22 8.92 -5.90
N CYS A 441 -18.36 7.58 -5.77
CA CYS A 441 -17.36 6.57 -6.11
C CYS A 441 -17.88 5.75 -7.31
N ASP A 442 -17.80 6.30 -8.51
CA ASP A 442 -18.45 5.79 -9.73
C ASP A 442 -17.50 5.15 -10.75
N LEU A 443 -16.30 4.70 -10.30
CA LEU A 443 -15.34 3.97 -11.12
C LEU A 443 -15.60 2.45 -11.06
N ASP A 444 -14.82 1.68 -11.82
CA ASP A 444 -14.85 0.23 -11.78
C ASP A 444 -13.94 -0.30 -10.67
N TYR A 445 -14.49 -0.58 -9.50
CA TYR A 445 -13.75 -1.02 -8.31
C TYR A 445 -13.54 -2.54 -8.19
N VAL A 446 -13.68 -3.30 -9.26
CA VAL A 446 -13.59 -4.79 -9.26
C VAL A 446 -14.43 -5.40 -8.13
N PRO A 447 -15.77 -5.22 -8.11
CA PRO A 447 -16.58 -5.53 -6.95
C PRO A 447 -16.67 -7.04 -6.68
N ASN A 448 -16.42 -7.43 -5.42
CA ASN A 448 -16.68 -8.70 -4.77
C ASN A 448 -16.03 -9.97 -5.37
N VAL A 449 -15.67 -10.00 -6.65
CA VAL A 449 -15.11 -11.19 -7.31
C VAL A 449 -13.86 -10.82 -8.11
N ALA A 450 -12.78 -11.56 -7.88
CA ALA A 450 -11.55 -11.43 -8.67
C ALA A 450 -11.83 -11.69 -10.16
N ARG A 451 -11.15 -10.96 -11.04
CA ARG A 451 -11.30 -11.15 -12.49
C ARG A 451 -9.95 -11.15 -13.21
N LYS A 452 -9.91 -11.80 -14.36
CA LYS A 452 -8.72 -11.75 -15.23
C LYS A 452 -8.72 -10.48 -16.06
N ASP A 453 -7.55 -9.88 -16.17
CA ASP A 453 -7.28 -8.77 -17.07
C ASP A 453 -5.80 -8.81 -17.54
N ASP A 454 -5.53 -8.25 -18.71
CA ASP A 454 -4.16 -8.15 -19.25
C ASP A 454 -3.59 -6.79 -18.90
N ILE A 455 -2.89 -6.72 -17.76
CA ILE A 455 -2.28 -5.51 -17.24
C ILE A 455 -0.76 -5.56 -17.40
N GLN A 456 -0.16 -4.45 -17.82
CA GLN A 456 1.28 -4.29 -18.00
C GLN A 456 1.87 -3.27 -17.03
N VAL A 457 1.15 -2.18 -16.77
CA VAL A 457 1.56 -1.10 -15.88
C VAL A 457 0.47 -0.83 -14.86
N ALA A 458 0.85 -0.75 -13.60
CA ALA A 458 -0.07 -0.49 -12.51
C ALA A 458 0.46 0.59 -11.57
N VAL A 459 -0.46 1.35 -10.98
CA VAL A 459 -0.20 2.31 -9.90
C VAL A 459 -0.75 1.77 -8.61
N SER A 460 0.02 1.85 -7.51
CA SER A 460 -0.46 1.57 -6.16
C SER A 460 -0.35 2.82 -5.30
N ASN A 461 -1.45 3.21 -4.66
CA ASN A 461 -1.62 4.45 -3.90
C ASN A 461 -1.61 4.20 -2.40
N SER A 462 -0.98 5.09 -1.66
CA SER A 462 -1.05 5.13 -0.20
C SER A 462 -1.13 6.57 0.28
N PHE A 463 -2.22 6.92 0.98
CA PHE A 463 -2.47 8.26 1.50
C PHE A 463 -2.54 8.20 3.03
N GLY A 464 -1.58 8.85 3.69
CA GLY A 464 -1.37 8.73 5.13
C GLY A 464 -1.89 9.90 5.95
N LEU A 465 -2.18 9.63 7.21
CA LEU A 465 -2.43 10.66 8.21
C LEU A 465 -1.28 11.69 8.19
N GLY A 466 -1.59 12.97 8.38
CA GLY A 466 -0.64 14.06 8.22
C GLY A 466 -0.43 14.50 6.77
N GLY A 467 -1.23 13.96 5.83
CA GLY A 467 -1.16 14.32 4.41
C GLY A 467 0.11 13.83 3.73
N GLN A 468 0.65 12.72 4.17
CA GLN A 468 1.80 12.06 3.56
C GLN A 468 1.31 11.08 2.51
N ASN A 469 1.51 11.39 1.23
CA ASN A 469 1.01 10.61 0.11
C ASN A 469 2.17 9.96 -0.64
N ALA A 470 2.05 8.70 -1.03
CA ALA A 470 2.96 8.00 -1.91
C ALA A 470 2.20 7.20 -2.95
N SER A 471 2.68 7.23 -4.18
CA SER A 471 2.22 6.37 -5.27
C SER A 471 3.43 5.71 -5.91
N ILE A 472 3.34 4.41 -6.21
CA ILE A 472 4.39 3.65 -6.87
C ILE A 472 3.88 3.07 -8.19
N VAL A 473 4.70 3.14 -9.21
CA VAL A 473 4.42 2.53 -10.51
C VAL A 473 5.21 1.25 -10.65
N LEU A 474 4.50 0.17 -10.90
CA LEU A 474 5.02 -1.17 -11.10
C LEU A 474 4.67 -1.67 -12.50
N ALA A 475 5.52 -2.48 -13.09
CA ALA A 475 5.27 -3.06 -14.41
C ALA A 475 5.55 -4.56 -14.44
N ARG A 476 4.84 -5.26 -15.33
CA ARG A 476 5.18 -6.63 -15.70
C ARG A 476 6.59 -6.64 -16.31
N TYR A 477 7.40 -7.56 -15.81
CA TYR A 477 8.71 -7.78 -16.43
C TYR A 477 8.56 -8.60 -17.71
N GLU A 478 9.14 -8.10 -18.78
CA GLU A 478 9.29 -8.80 -20.05
C GLU A 478 10.79 -9.02 -20.32
N GLU A 479 11.17 -10.26 -20.72
CA GLU A 479 12.56 -10.66 -20.99
C GLU A 479 13.18 -9.94 -22.20
#